data_c363584ee68a213937bb4083b7a4addd
#
_entry.id   c363584ee68a213937bb4083b7a4addd
#
_cell.length_a   1.000
_cell.length_b   1.000
_cell.length_c   1.000
_cell.angle_alpha   90.00
_cell.angle_beta   90.00
_cell.angle_gamma   90.00
#
_symmetry.space_group_name_H-M   'P 1'
#
loop_
_entity.id
_entity.type
_entity.pdbx_description
1 polymer ?
#
loop_
_entity_poly.entity_id
_entity_poly.type
_entity_poly.pdbx_seq_one_letter_code
_entity_poly.pdbx_strand_id
1 'polypeptide(L)'
;YWPAYMSNLAETAKPMINYIDDMRYYGRIAAKEYAGIESKDGQENGWLVHTQATPFGWTTPGWNYYWGWSPAANAWMMQNVYDYYKFTKDETYLKEKIYPMLKETAKFWNSFLHYDQASDRWVSSPSYSPEHGTITIGNTFDQSLVWQLFHDYMEVANHLNVDKDLVTEVKAKFDKLKPLHINKEGRIKEWYEEDSPQFTNEGIENNHRHVSHLVGLFPGTLFSKDQAEYLEAARATLNHRGDGGTGWSKANKIN
;
A
#
# COMPACT_ATOMS: atom_id res chain seq x y z
N TYR A 1 -14.75 4.64 0.61
CA TYR A 1 -15.17 5.71 -0.30
C TYR A 1 -15.33 5.29 -1.76
N TRP A 2 -14.87 4.10 -2.17
CA TRP A 2 -15.02 3.64 -3.56
C TRP A 2 -16.46 3.72 -4.11
N PRO A 3 -17.53 3.37 -3.37
CA PRO A 3 -18.89 3.56 -3.87
C PRO A 3 -19.25 5.00 -4.23
N ALA A 4 -18.67 5.99 -3.57
CA ALA A 4 -18.95 7.40 -3.84
C ALA A 4 -18.51 7.80 -5.26
N TYR A 5 -17.34 7.35 -5.69
CA TYR A 5 -16.84 7.63 -7.04
C TYR A 5 -17.72 7.03 -8.13
N MET A 6 -18.09 5.75 -7.98
CA MET A 6 -18.94 5.03 -8.93
C MET A 6 -20.39 5.57 -8.98
N SER A 7 -20.84 6.21 -7.90
CA SER A 7 -22.18 6.80 -7.79
C SER A 7 -22.24 8.29 -8.16
N ASN A 8 -21.17 8.83 -8.77
CA ASN A 8 -21.05 10.24 -9.14
C ASN A 8 -21.20 11.20 -7.92
N LEU A 9 -20.65 10.79 -6.77
CA LEU A 9 -20.64 11.54 -5.52
C LEU A 9 -19.21 11.84 -5.06
N ALA A 10 -18.30 12.07 -6.00
CA ALA A 10 -16.87 12.26 -5.72
C ALA A 10 -16.59 13.39 -4.73
N GLU A 11 -17.41 14.45 -4.71
CA GLU A 11 -17.27 15.57 -3.78
C GLU A 11 -17.35 15.13 -2.31
N THR A 12 -18.04 14.02 -2.01
CA THR A 12 -18.13 13.47 -0.65
C THR A 12 -16.82 12.87 -0.15
N ALA A 13 -15.85 12.64 -1.05
CA ALA A 13 -14.52 12.17 -0.68
C ALA A 13 -13.58 13.30 -0.21
N LYS A 14 -13.87 14.57 -0.49
CA LYS A 14 -13.03 15.71 -0.08
C LYS A 14 -12.74 15.77 1.42
N PRO A 15 -13.71 15.54 2.33
CA PRO A 15 -13.42 15.48 3.76
C PRO A 15 -12.40 14.40 4.14
N MET A 16 -12.47 13.21 3.51
CA MET A 16 -11.49 12.14 3.70
C MET A 16 -10.11 12.56 3.19
N ILE A 17 -10.04 13.16 2.00
CA ILE A 17 -8.77 13.63 1.43
C ILE A 17 -8.13 14.69 2.33
N ASN A 18 -8.91 15.64 2.84
CA ASN A 18 -8.43 16.63 3.78
C ASN A 18 -7.93 16.00 5.09
N TYR A 19 -8.67 15.04 5.64
CA TYR A 19 -8.25 14.28 6.81
C TYR A 19 -6.90 13.57 6.59
N ILE A 20 -6.71 12.93 5.43
CA ILE A 20 -5.44 12.27 5.09
C ILE A 20 -4.30 13.30 4.96
N ASP A 21 -4.57 14.46 4.36
CA ASP A 21 -3.59 15.53 4.23
C ASP A 21 -3.17 16.10 5.59
N ASP A 22 -4.13 16.33 6.48
CA ASP A 22 -3.87 16.81 7.85
C ASP A 22 -3.03 15.81 8.66
N MET A 23 -3.21 14.51 8.46
CA MET A 23 -2.40 13.48 9.11
C MET A 23 -0.91 13.54 8.72
N ARG A 24 -0.56 14.08 7.57
CA ARG A 24 0.84 14.18 7.12
C ARG A 24 1.71 14.95 8.12
N TYR A 25 1.18 15.98 8.75
CA TYR A 25 1.91 16.73 9.77
C TYR A 25 2.41 15.81 10.91
N TYR A 26 1.53 15.04 11.51
CA TYR A 26 1.89 14.08 12.57
C TYR A 26 2.62 12.86 12.00
N GLY A 27 2.32 12.47 10.79
CA GLY A 27 2.96 11.40 10.07
C GLY A 27 4.45 11.66 9.79
N ARG A 28 4.87 12.92 9.64
CA ARG A 28 6.30 13.29 9.52
C ARG A 28 7.06 13.03 10.82
N ILE A 29 6.41 13.24 11.97
CA ILE A 29 6.98 12.89 13.27
C ILE A 29 7.14 11.36 13.36
N ALA A 30 6.11 10.60 13.00
CA ALA A 30 6.17 9.14 12.99
C ALA A 30 7.22 8.61 12.00
N ALA A 31 7.37 9.22 10.81
CA ALA A 31 8.40 8.84 9.84
C ALA A 31 9.81 9.04 10.40
N LYS A 32 10.05 10.13 11.13
CA LYS A 32 11.33 10.36 11.80
C LYS A 32 11.59 9.32 12.91
N GLU A 33 10.63 9.11 13.80
CA GLU A 33 10.81 8.27 14.99
C GLU A 33 10.89 6.76 14.65
N TYR A 34 10.11 6.28 13.68
CA TYR A 34 10.03 4.87 13.33
C TYR A 34 10.87 4.46 12.12
N ALA A 35 11.17 5.39 11.23
CA ALA A 35 11.89 5.11 9.98
C ALA A 35 13.17 5.93 9.79
N GLY A 36 13.49 6.87 10.69
CA GLY A 36 14.65 7.75 10.55
C GLY A 36 14.55 8.75 9.39
N ILE A 37 13.36 8.94 8.82
CA ILE A 37 13.11 9.82 7.67
C ILE A 37 12.67 11.18 8.19
N GLU A 38 13.60 12.13 8.23
CA GLU A 38 13.35 13.47 8.77
C GLU A 38 12.91 14.44 7.66
N SER A 39 11.79 15.12 7.90
CA SER A 39 11.37 16.28 7.12
C SER A 39 11.78 17.57 7.86
N LYS A 40 12.35 18.52 7.12
CA LYS A 40 12.74 19.85 7.63
C LYS A 40 11.92 20.92 6.94
N ASP A 41 11.89 22.12 7.49
CA ASP A 41 11.16 23.26 6.95
C ASP A 41 11.43 23.43 5.44
N GLY A 42 10.37 23.34 4.65
CA GLY A 42 10.43 23.42 3.19
C GLY A 42 10.91 22.15 2.47
N GLN A 43 11.25 21.08 3.20
CA GLN A 43 11.63 19.79 2.63
C GLN A 43 10.79 18.65 3.23
N GLU A 44 9.67 18.36 2.59
CA GLU A 44 8.80 17.24 2.96
C GLU A 44 9.37 15.95 2.35
N ASN A 45 9.97 15.10 3.20
CA ASN A 45 10.68 13.89 2.77
C ASN A 45 9.90 12.60 2.99
N GLY A 46 8.76 12.68 3.68
CA GLY A 46 7.90 11.52 3.89
C GLY A 46 7.10 11.59 5.17
N TRP A 47 6.04 10.84 5.21
CA TRP A 47 5.15 10.69 6.35
C TRP A 47 4.75 9.22 6.51
N LEU A 48 4.48 8.82 7.75
CA LEU A 48 4.14 7.45 8.10
C LEU A 48 2.86 7.44 8.92
N VAL A 49 1.97 6.53 8.61
CA VAL A 49 0.77 6.25 9.37
C VAL A 49 0.55 4.74 9.43
N HIS A 50 -0.07 4.29 10.47
CA HIS A 50 -0.34 2.88 10.71
C HIS A 50 -1.85 2.60 10.83
N THR A 51 -2.23 1.37 11.18
CA THR A 51 -3.63 0.91 11.21
C THR A 51 -4.54 1.82 12.04
N GLN A 52 -4.04 2.35 13.15
CA GLN A 52 -4.84 3.21 14.05
C GLN A 52 -4.57 4.69 13.79
N ALA A 53 -5.10 5.21 12.69
CA ALA A 53 -5.09 6.65 12.45
C ALA A 53 -6.33 7.32 13.04
N THR A 54 -6.16 8.48 13.68
CA THR A 54 -7.28 9.24 14.26
C THR A 54 -7.24 10.70 13.84
N PRO A 55 -8.38 11.41 13.85
CA PRO A 55 -8.42 12.83 13.54
C PRO A 55 -7.70 13.72 14.57
N PHE A 56 -7.25 13.13 15.67
CA PHE A 56 -6.46 13.82 16.70
C PHE A 56 -4.95 13.70 16.50
N GLY A 57 -4.50 13.28 15.31
CA GLY A 57 -3.09 13.21 14.98
C GLY A 57 -2.39 11.92 15.39
N TRP A 58 -3.13 10.87 15.74
CA TRP A 58 -2.52 9.58 16.02
C TRP A 58 -2.09 8.90 14.71
N THR A 59 -0.81 8.61 14.57
CA THR A 59 -0.21 8.02 13.37
C THR A 59 0.72 6.84 13.68
N THR A 60 0.92 6.53 14.97
CA THR A 60 1.82 5.47 15.44
C THR A 60 1.13 4.10 15.44
N PRO A 61 1.88 2.97 15.57
CA PRO A 61 1.31 1.62 15.58
C PRO A 61 0.33 1.35 16.74
N GLY A 62 0.28 2.23 17.74
CA GLY A 62 -0.54 2.02 18.93
C GLY A 62 0.13 1.10 19.95
N TRP A 63 -0.70 0.56 20.85
CA TRP A 63 -0.24 -0.24 21.99
C TRP A 63 0.00 -1.73 21.65
N ASN A 64 -0.44 -2.17 20.47
CA ASN A 64 -0.18 -3.55 20.00
C ASN A 64 0.50 -3.51 18.63
N TYR A 65 1.78 -3.78 18.60
CA TYR A 65 2.58 -3.77 17.40
C TYR A 65 2.14 -4.80 16.36
N TYR A 66 1.73 -5.99 16.77
CA TYR A 66 1.41 -7.09 15.87
C TYR A 66 0.24 -6.83 14.91
N TRP A 67 -0.75 -6.05 15.30
CA TRP A 67 -1.83 -5.67 14.40
C TRP A 67 -1.87 -4.16 14.12
N GLY A 68 -1.07 -3.40 14.84
CA GLY A 68 -0.95 -1.96 14.65
C GLY A 68 0.04 -1.57 13.56
N TRP A 69 1.13 -2.32 13.41
CA TRP A 69 2.16 -2.03 12.42
C TRP A 69 1.63 -2.22 11.00
N SER A 70 1.60 -1.16 10.21
CA SER A 70 1.17 -1.18 8.81
C SER A 70 1.76 0.01 8.06
N PRO A 71 3.05 -0.01 7.72
CA PRO A 71 3.70 1.13 7.07
C PRO A 71 3.08 1.48 5.72
N ALA A 72 2.50 0.49 5.02
CA ALA A 72 1.86 0.71 3.72
C ALA A 72 0.46 1.35 3.80
N ALA A 73 -0.04 1.69 4.99
CA ALA A 73 -1.32 2.37 5.13
C ALA A 73 -1.35 3.72 4.39
N ASN A 74 -0.24 4.49 4.40
CA ASN A 74 -0.14 5.73 3.64
C ASN A 74 -0.24 5.50 2.12
N ALA A 75 0.43 4.47 1.60
CA ALA A 75 0.35 4.11 0.18
C ALA A 75 -1.07 3.66 -0.20
N TRP A 76 -1.74 2.90 0.66
CA TRP A 76 -3.13 2.50 0.43
C TRP A 76 -4.09 3.70 0.37
N MET A 77 -3.94 4.64 1.28
CA MET A 77 -4.76 5.86 1.28
C MET A 77 -4.61 6.66 -0.02
N MET A 78 -3.42 6.64 -0.63
CA MET A 78 -3.17 7.35 -1.90
C MET A 78 -3.99 6.80 -3.06
N GLN A 79 -4.38 5.54 -3.07
CA GLN A 79 -5.30 5.00 -4.09
C GLN A 79 -6.64 5.75 -4.10
N ASN A 80 -7.26 5.92 -2.90
CA ASN A 80 -8.52 6.67 -2.79
C ASN A 80 -8.35 8.16 -3.13
N VAL A 81 -7.21 8.75 -2.78
CA VAL A 81 -6.90 10.16 -3.09
C VAL A 81 -6.77 10.36 -4.59
N TYR A 82 -6.05 9.46 -5.28
CA TYR A 82 -5.87 9.54 -6.72
C TYR A 82 -7.13 9.17 -7.51
N ASP A 83 -7.95 8.26 -6.99
CA ASP A 83 -9.24 7.93 -7.59
C ASP A 83 -10.15 9.15 -7.72
N TYR A 84 -10.08 10.11 -6.80
CA TYR A 84 -10.80 11.37 -6.95
C TYR A 84 -10.51 12.02 -8.32
N TYR A 85 -9.24 12.15 -8.69
CA TYR A 85 -8.87 12.70 -9.99
C TYR A 85 -9.26 11.78 -11.16
N LYS A 86 -9.09 10.47 -11.03
CA LYS A 86 -9.46 9.52 -12.09
C LYS A 86 -10.92 9.66 -12.49
N PHE A 87 -11.81 9.95 -11.54
CA PHE A 87 -13.24 10.10 -11.78
C PHE A 87 -13.66 11.53 -12.13
N THR A 88 -13.06 12.55 -11.52
CA THR A 88 -13.48 13.95 -11.70
C THR A 88 -12.75 14.69 -12.82
N LYS A 89 -11.52 14.29 -13.12
CA LYS A 89 -10.59 15.00 -14.02
C LYS A 89 -10.34 16.45 -13.62
N ASP A 90 -10.43 16.76 -12.31
CA ASP A 90 -10.14 18.08 -11.76
C ASP A 90 -8.62 18.32 -11.72
N GLU A 91 -8.08 18.94 -12.78
CA GLU A 91 -6.65 19.22 -12.95
C GLU A 91 -6.11 20.19 -11.88
N THR A 92 -6.92 21.14 -11.45
CA THR A 92 -6.51 22.07 -10.38
C THR A 92 -6.33 21.31 -9.07
N TYR A 93 -7.30 20.49 -8.69
CA TYR A 93 -7.23 19.69 -7.47
C TYR A 93 -6.12 18.63 -7.54
N LEU A 94 -5.88 18.04 -8.72
CA LEU A 94 -4.73 17.15 -8.95
C LEU A 94 -3.42 17.87 -8.61
N LYS A 95 -3.19 19.03 -9.20
CA LYS A 95 -1.94 19.77 -9.05
C LYS A 95 -1.72 20.32 -7.64
N GLU A 96 -2.76 20.91 -7.07
CA GLU A 96 -2.63 21.67 -5.81
C GLU A 96 -2.78 20.79 -4.55
N LYS A 97 -3.54 19.69 -4.63
CA LYS A 97 -3.84 18.85 -3.48
C LYS A 97 -3.30 17.42 -3.61
N ILE A 98 -3.65 16.70 -4.66
CA ILE A 98 -3.36 15.27 -4.79
C ILE A 98 -1.87 15.03 -5.04
N TYR A 99 -1.27 15.77 -5.97
CA TYR A 99 0.12 15.58 -6.35
C TYR A 99 1.12 15.78 -5.18
N PRO A 100 1.02 16.83 -4.34
CA PRO A 100 1.89 16.96 -3.17
C PRO A 100 1.79 15.77 -2.20
N MET A 101 0.59 15.20 -2.02
CA MET A 101 0.38 14.02 -1.18
C MET A 101 1.04 12.77 -1.78
N LEU A 102 0.84 12.50 -3.07
CA LEU A 102 1.48 11.40 -3.80
C LEU A 102 3.01 11.52 -3.75
N LYS A 103 3.54 12.71 -4.05
CA LYS A 103 4.97 12.98 -4.06
C LYS A 103 5.63 12.71 -2.71
N GLU A 104 5.06 13.22 -1.64
CA GLU A 104 5.63 13.02 -0.29
C GLU A 104 5.57 11.55 0.13
N THR A 105 4.47 10.86 -0.20
CA THR A 105 4.35 9.42 0.08
C THR A 105 5.35 8.61 -0.75
N ALA A 106 5.56 8.97 -2.02
CA ALA A 106 6.58 8.33 -2.87
C ALA A 106 8.01 8.56 -2.33
N LYS A 107 8.33 9.75 -1.82
CA LYS A 107 9.61 10.03 -1.16
C LYS A 107 9.82 9.16 0.08
N PHE A 108 8.78 8.99 0.91
CA PHE A 108 8.84 8.10 2.06
C PHE A 108 9.26 6.70 1.62
N TRP A 109 8.55 6.12 0.67
CA TRP A 109 8.83 4.76 0.21
C TRP A 109 10.15 4.63 -0.56
N ASN A 110 10.54 5.67 -1.31
CA ASN A 110 11.87 5.72 -1.93
C ASN A 110 13.00 5.65 -0.89
N SER A 111 12.79 6.19 0.32
CA SER A 111 13.76 6.14 1.42
C SER A 111 13.62 4.89 2.29
N PHE A 112 12.40 4.40 2.51
CA PHE A 112 12.11 3.30 3.44
C PHE A 112 12.41 1.90 2.89
N LEU A 113 12.34 1.72 1.56
CA LEU A 113 12.64 0.43 0.94
C LEU A 113 14.09 0.01 1.19
N HIS A 114 14.27 -1.26 1.53
CA HIS A 114 15.58 -1.89 1.70
C HIS A 114 15.94 -2.72 0.47
N TYR A 115 17.23 -2.69 0.11
CA TYR A 115 17.74 -3.53 -0.96
C TYR A 115 18.13 -4.90 -0.41
N ASP A 116 17.40 -5.91 -0.82
CA ASP A 116 17.72 -7.32 -0.53
C ASP A 116 18.73 -7.84 -1.54
N GLN A 117 19.98 -7.96 -1.10
CA GLN A 117 21.09 -8.43 -1.95
C GLN A 117 20.89 -9.87 -2.44
N ALA A 118 20.22 -10.71 -1.65
CA ALA A 118 20.02 -12.12 -1.98
C ALA A 118 19.08 -12.29 -3.18
N SER A 119 18.05 -11.47 -3.29
CA SER A 119 17.11 -11.49 -4.40
C SER A 119 17.36 -10.44 -5.49
N ASP A 120 18.32 -9.53 -5.30
CA ASP A 120 18.52 -8.33 -6.15
C ASP A 120 17.24 -7.50 -6.29
N ARG A 121 16.50 -7.28 -5.18
CA ARG A 121 15.21 -6.62 -5.17
C ARG A 121 15.08 -5.59 -4.03
N TRP A 122 14.20 -4.61 -4.25
CA TRP A 122 13.75 -3.68 -3.20
C TRP A 122 12.55 -4.25 -2.47
N VAL A 123 12.58 -4.19 -1.14
CA VAL A 123 11.56 -4.75 -0.25
C VAL A 123 11.22 -3.79 0.88
N SER A 124 9.97 -3.86 1.37
CA SER A 124 9.60 -3.24 2.64
C SER A 124 10.22 -4.01 3.81
N SER A 125 10.75 -3.31 4.80
CA SER A 125 11.32 -3.93 6.00
C SER A 125 11.34 -2.93 7.17
N PRO A 126 10.79 -3.28 8.36
CA PRO A 126 9.97 -4.48 8.63
C PRO A 126 8.61 -4.44 7.93
N SER A 127 8.08 -5.61 7.60
CA SER A 127 6.85 -5.81 6.85
C SER A 127 5.91 -6.74 7.62
N TYR A 128 4.61 -6.44 7.64
CA TYR A 128 3.62 -7.23 8.38
C TYR A 128 2.33 -7.33 7.57
N SER A 129 1.85 -8.55 7.35
CA SER A 129 0.56 -8.76 6.70
C SER A 129 -0.58 -8.61 7.71
N PRO A 130 -1.51 -7.69 7.51
CA PRO A 130 -2.58 -7.47 8.46
C PRO A 130 -3.59 -8.62 8.45
N GLU A 131 -4.00 -9.14 9.58
CA GLU A 131 -3.57 -8.87 10.98
C GLU A 131 -3.13 -10.19 11.60
N HIS A 132 -2.24 -10.94 10.97
CA HIS A 132 -1.81 -12.27 11.42
C HIS A 132 -0.38 -12.61 10.94
N GLY A 133 0.16 -13.66 11.52
CA GLY A 133 1.50 -14.15 11.19
C GLY A 133 2.62 -13.35 11.86
N THR A 134 3.79 -13.42 11.30
CA THR A 134 5.02 -12.83 11.84
C THR A 134 5.47 -11.62 11.06
N ILE A 135 6.37 -10.83 11.67
CA ILE A 135 7.06 -9.75 10.96
C ILE A 135 8.08 -10.38 10.01
N THR A 136 8.06 -9.91 8.78
CA THR A 136 8.89 -10.40 7.68
C THR A 136 9.52 -9.26 6.91
N ILE A 137 10.07 -9.58 5.75
CA ILE A 137 10.50 -8.60 4.75
C ILE A 137 9.67 -8.76 3.48
N GLY A 138 9.20 -7.66 2.90
CA GLY A 138 8.59 -7.62 1.59
C GLY A 138 7.33 -8.47 1.42
N ASN A 139 6.41 -8.47 2.40
CA ASN A 139 5.14 -9.18 2.20
C ASN A 139 4.37 -8.62 1.00
N THR A 140 3.48 -9.44 0.44
CA THR A 140 2.75 -9.11 -0.78
C THR A 140 1.85 -7.89 -0.63
N PHE A 141 1.29 -7.65 0.56
CA PHE A 141 0.45 -6.47 0.82
C PHE A 141 1.25 -5.17 0.66
N ASP A 142 2.38 -5.04 1.37
CA ASP A 142 3.22 -3.85 1.27
C ASP A 142 3.76 -3.65 -0.15
N GLN A 143 4.30 -4.71 -0.74
CA GLN A 143 4.90 -4.64 -2.09
C GLN A 143 3.87 -4.22 -3.16
N SER A 144 2.64 -4.73 -3.09
CA SER A 144 1.58 -4.36 -4.03
C SER A 144 1.17 -2.90 -3.88
N LEU A 145 1.07 -2.40 -2.65
CA LEU A 145 0.70 -1.01 -2.38
C LEU A 145 1.81 -0.03 -2.78
N VAL A 146 3.07 -0.39 -2.55
CA VAL A 146 4.22 0.43 -2.98
C VAL A 146 4.32 0.45 -4.51
N TRP A 147 4.08 -0.69 -5.17
CA TRP A 147 4.02 -0.74 -6.63
C TRP A 147 2.96 0.22 -7.17
N GLN A 148 1.74 0.16 -6.62
CA GLN A 148 0.64 1.03 -7.05
C GLN A 148 0.96 2.50 -6.81
N LEU A 149 1.49 2.85 -5.65
CA LEU A 149 1.89 4.21 -5.31
C LEU A 149 2.93 4.76 -6.30
N PHE A 150 3.98 4.00 -6.58
CA PHE A 150 5.03 4.44 -7.49
C PHE A 150 4.52 4.59 -8.93
N HIS A 151 3.68 3.64 -9.38
CA HIS A 151 3.00 3.73 -10.67
C HIS A 151 2.19 5.03 -10.77
N ASP A 152 1.30 5.28 -9.82
CA ASP A 152 0.40 6.43 -9.81
C ASP A 152 1.17 7.75 -9.68
N TYR A 153 2.21 7.79 -8.82
CA TYR A 153 3.08 8.96 -8.69
C TYR A 153 3.79 9.30 -10.01
N MET A 154 4.40 8.30 -10.66
CA MET A 154 5.11 8.52 -11.92
C MET A 154 4.15 8.93 -13.04
N GLU A 155 2.95 8.36 -13.09
CA GLU A 155 1.91 8.75 -14.05
C GLU A 155 1.55 10.23 -13.88
N VAL A 156 1.27 10.67 -12.66
CA VAL A 156 0.89 12.07 -12.39
C VAL A 156 2.07 13.03 -12.59
N ALA A 157 3.27 12.69 -12.14
CA ALA A 157 4.45 13.52 -12.31
C ALA A 157 4.79 13.74 -13.80
N ASN A 158 4.66 12.70 -14.62
CA ASN A 158 4.84 12.78 -16.07
C ASN A 158 3.72 13.59 -16.73
N HIS A 159 2.46 13.40 -16.32
CA HIS A 159 1.33 14.20 -16.81
C HIS A 159 1.52 15.71 -16.54
N LEU A 160 1.96 16.05 -15.34
CA LEU A 160 2.25 17.44 -14.95
C LEU A 160 3.61 17.95 -15.45
N ASN A 161 4.45 17.07 -16.01
CA ASN A 161 5.82 17.36 -16.47
C ASN A 161 6.70 17.99 -15.37
N VAL A 162 6.72 17.38 -14.18
CA VAL A 162 7.46 17.84 -12.99
C VAL A 162 8.36 16.75 -12.41
N ASP A 163 9.30 17.13 -11.52
CA ASP A 163 10.11 16.25 -10.66
C ASP A 163 10.83 15.09 -11.38
N LYS A 164 11.42 15.34 -12.55
CA LYS A 164 12.06 14.32 -13.42
C LYS A 164 13.16 13.52 -12.69
N ASP A 165 13.91 14.16 -11.80
CA ASP A 165 14.96 13.48 -11.04
C ASP A 165 14.36 12.46 -10.06
N LEU A 166 13.35 12.85 -9.28
CA LEU A 166 12.66 11.94 -8.38
C LEU A 166 11.92 10.82 -9.14
N VAL A 167 11.32 11.12 -10.31
CA VAL A 167 10.73 10.10 -11.19
C VAL A 167 11.77 9.07 -11.60
N THR A 168 12.99 9.50 -11.94
CA THR A 168 14.09 8.60 -12.32
C THR A 168 14.52 7.71 -11.15
N GLU A 169 14.66 8.27 -9.95
CA GLU A 169 15.01 7.53 -8.73
C GLU A 169 13.93 6.49 -8.37
N VAL A 170 12.66 6.91 -8.36
CA VAL A 170 11.51 6.05 -8.07
C VAL A 170 11.41 4.92 -9.09
N LYS A 171 11.59 5.25 -10.39
CA LYS A 171 11.55 4.25 -11.45
C LYS A 171 12.63 3.19 -11.29
N ALA A 172 13.84 3.56 -10.92
CA ALA A 172 14.93 2.61 -10.71
C ALA A 172 14.60 1.57 -9.61
N LYS A 173 13.90 2.01 -8.54
CA LYS A 173 13.43 1.09 -7.50
C LYS A 173 12.18 0.32 -7.92
N PHE A 174 11.24 0.97 -8.61
CA PHE A 174 10.04 0.35 -9.15
C PHE A 174 10.36 -0.86 -10.05
N ASP A 175 11.32 -0.72 -10.96
CA ASP A 175 11.74 -1.78 -11.88
C ASP A 175 12.38 -2.99 -11.14
N LYS A 176 12.82 -2.78 -9.91
CA LYS A 176 13.42 -3.80 -9.05
C LYS A 176 12.60 -4.11 -7.80
N LEU A 177 11.36 -3.67 -7.71
CA LEU A 177 10.48 -4.12 -6.63
C LEU A 177 10.35 -5.65 -6.67
N LYS A 178 10.32 -6.27 -5.49
CA LYS A 178 10.10 -7.71 -5.41
C LYS A 178 8.70 -8.03 -5.94
N PRO A 179 8.57 -8.89 -6.98
CA PRO A 179 7.29 -9.15 -7.63
C PRO A 179 6.38 -10.06 -6.79
N LEU A 180 5.12 -10.17 -7.19
CA LEU A 180 4.22 -11.19 -6.67
C LEU A 180 4.76 -12.60 -6.98
N HIS A 181 4.52 -13.52 -6.05
CA HIS A 181 4.85 -14.92 -6.23
C HIS A 181 3.62 -15.82 -6.00
N ILE A 182 3.62 -16.95 -6.69
CA ILE A 182 2.64 -18.03 -6.50
C ILE A 182 3.33 -19.14 -5.72
N ASN A 183 2.67 -19.65 -4.68
CA ASN A 183 3.20 -20.74 -3.89
C ASN A 183 2.99 -22.12 -4.56
N LYS A 184 3.54 -23.15 -3.95
CA LYS A 184 3.47 -24.55 -4.45
C LYS A 184 2.05 -25.11 -4.54
N GLU A 185 1.09 -24.52 -3.83
CA GLU A 185 -0.35 -24.84 -3.88
C GLU A 185 -1.11 -24.02 -4.93
N GLY A 186 -0.43 -23.22 -5.74
CA GLY A 186 -1.02 -22.41 -6.79
C GLY A 186 -1.75 -21.15 -6.30
N ARG A 187 -1.45 -20.66 -5.10
CA ARG A 187 -2.05 -19.46 -4.51
C ARG A 187 -1.08 -18.29 -4.52
N ILE A 188 -1.59 -17.05 -4.51
CA ILE A 188 -0.76 -15.86 -4.29
C ILE A 188 -0.11 -15.98 -2.90
N LYS A 189 1.20 -15.85 -2.84
CA LYS A 189 1.93 -15.82 -1.56
C LYS A 189 1.55 -14.58 -0.76
N GLU A 190 1.32 -14.77 0.51
CA GLU A 190 1.16 -13.67 1.47
C GLU A 190 2.53 -13.23 2.02
N TRP A 191 3.39 -14.20 2.31
CA TRP A 191 4.80 -13.99 2.71
C TRP A 191 5.74 -14.64 1.69
N TYR A 192 6.84 -13.98 1.39
CA TYR A 192 7.82 -14.49 0.42
C TYR A 192 8.39 -15.84 0.82
N GLU A 193 8.66 -15.97 2.11
CA GLU A 193 9.34 -17.12 2.71
C GLU A 193 8.37 -18.26 3.07
N GLU A 194 7.07 -18.17 2.78
CA GLU A 194 6.07 -19.15 3.26
C GLU A 194 6.33 -20.60 2.79
N ASP A 195 7.06 -20.79 1.70
CA ASP A 195 7.50 -22.11 1.23
C ASP A 195 8.88 -22.51 1.79
N SER A 196 9.55 -21.64 2.56
CA SER A 196 10.85 -21.91 3.14
C SER A 196 10.72 -22.84 4.35
N PRO A 197 11.63 -23.82 4.52
CA PRO A 197 11.66 -24.65 5.74
C PRO A 197 11.90 -23.86 7.02
N GLN A 198 12.46 -22.66 6.92
CA GLN A 198 12.72 -21.77 8.06
C GLN A 198 11.53 -20.88 8.40
N PHE A 199 10.52 -20.81 7.53
CA PHE A 199 9.34 -19.99 7.78
C PHE A 199 8.48 -20.62 8.88
N THR A 200 8.24 -19.87 9.95
CA THR A 200 7.41 -20.34 11.05
C THR A 200 5.94 -20.01 10.77
N ASN A 201 5.06 -20.98 10.98
CA ASN A 201 3.62 -20.78 10.86
C ASN A 201 2.99 -20.18 12.14
N GLU A 202 3.81 -19.62 13.03
CA GLU A 202 3.32 -19.05 14.29
C GLU A 202 2.41 -17.85 14.01
N GLY A 203 1.22 -17.87 14.59
CA GLY A 203 0.22 -16.83 14.45
C GLY A 203 -0.46 -16.76 13.06
N ILE A 204 -0.17 -17.70 12.15
CA ILE A 204 -0.83 -17.74 10.85
C ILE A 204 -2.19 -18.45 10.95
N GLU A 205 -3.21 -17.78 10.48
CA GLU A 205 -4.57 -18.31 10.39
C GLU A 205 -4.89 -18.65 8.92
N ASN A 206 -4.96 -19.92 8.57
CA ASN A 206 -5.21 -20.38 7.20
C ASN A 206 -6.51 -19.84 6.59
N ASN A 207 -7.52 -19.59 7.41
CA ASN A 207 -8.82 -19.02 7.01
C ASN A 207 -9.01 -17.59 7.52
N HIS A 208 -7.92 -16.84 7.71
CA HIS A 208 -8.00 -15.45 8.16
C HIS A 208 -8.98 -14.64 7.33
N ARG A 209 -9.73 -13.76 7.98
CA ARG A 209 -10.79 -12.97 7.35
C ARG A 209 -10.29 -11.96 6.31
N HIS A 210 -9.04 -11.50 6.43
CA HIS A 210 -8.44 -10.58 5.45
C HIS A 210 -7.84 -11.33 4.27
N VAL A 211 -7.86 -10.67 3.12
CA VAL A 211 -7.21 -11.11 1.87
C VAL A 211 -6.22 -10.04 1.39
N SER A 212 -5.43 -9.52 2.32
CA SER A 212 -4.49 -8.42 2.13
C SER A 212 -3.53 -8.62 0.95
N HIS A 213 -3.09 -9.84 0.71
CA HIS A 213 -2.22 -10.20 -0.42
C HIS A 213 -2.90 -10.17 -1.79
N LEU A 214 -4.22 -9.93 -1.84
CA LEU A 214 -4.97 -9.69 -3.08
C LEU A 214 -5.19 -8.20 -3.37
N VAL A 215 -4.66 -7.29 -2.55
CA VAL A 215 -4.82 -5.83 -2.75
C VAL A 215 -4.28 -5.35 -4.09
N GLY A 216 -3.35 -6.06 -4.68
CA GLY A 216 -2.83 -5.78 -6.03
C GLY A 216 -3.81 -6.09 -7.16
N LEU A 217 -4.83 -6.94 -6.91
CA LEU A 217 -5.94 -7.17 -7.84
C LEU A 217 -7.04 -6.10 -7.66
N PHE A 218 -7.47 -5.92 -6.42
CA PHE A 218 -8.48 -4.92 -6.05
C PHE A 218 -8.22 -4.39 -4.63
N PRO A 219 -8.21 -3.06 -4.44
CA PRO A 219 -8.45 -1.97 -5.41
C PRO A 219 -7.27 -1.63 -6.32
N GLY A 220 -6.14 -2.33 -6.19
CA GLY A 220 -4.96 -2.13 -7.02
C GLY A 220 -5.16 -2.57 -8.47
N THR A 221 -4.14 -2.30 -9.30
CA THR A 221 -4.10 -2.65 -10.72
C THR A 221 -2.79 -3.37 -11.10
N LEU A 222 -2.11 -3.94 -10.10
CA LEU A 222 -0.82 -4.61 -10.30
C LEU A 222 -0.95 -5.80 -11.25
N PHE A 223 -2.06 -6.51 -11.18
CA PHE A 223 -2.40 -7.56 -12.14
C PHE A 223 -3.89 -7.51 -12.53
N SER A 224 -4.19 -7.96 -13.73
CA SER A 224 -5.49 -7.85 -14.36
C SER A 224 -5.88 -9.11 -15.11
N LYS A 225 -7.01 -9.05 -15.81
CA LYS A 225 -7.53 -10.16 -16.65
C LYS A 225 -6.55 -10.66 -17.72
N ASP A 226 -5.56 -9.86 -18.09
CA ASP A 226 -4.59 -10.24 -19.11
C ASP A 226 -3.45 -11.13 -18.54
N GLN A 227 -3.42 -11.29 -17.21
CA GLN A 227 -2.46 -12.12 -16.49
C GLN A 227 -3.16 -13.34 -15.87
N ALA A 228 -3.56 -14.27 -16.75
CA ALA A 228 -4.40 -15.43 -16.39
C ALA A 228 -3.81 -16.26 -15.23
N GLU A 229 -2.50 -16.41 -15.14
CA GLU A 229 -1.83 -17.14 -14.07
C GLU A 229 -2.11 -16.52 -12.68
N TYR A 230 -1.98 -15.18 -12.57
CA TYR A 230 -2.26 -14.50 -11.32
C TYR A 230 -3.75 -14.50 -10.96
N LEU A 231 -4.64 -14.44 -11.96
CA LEU A 231 -6.09 -14.56 -11.70
C LEU A 231 -6.47 -15.94 -11.18
N GLU A 232 -5.91 -17.01 -11.77
CA GLU A 232 -6.11 -18.36 -11.27
C GLU A 232 -5.57 -18.53 -9.85
N ALA A 233 -4.40 -17.97 -9.56
CA ALA A 233 -3.82 -18.00 -8.22
C ALA A 233 -4.65 -17.18 -7.20
N ALA A 234 -5.20 -16.04 -7.61
CA ALA A 234 -6.11 -15.25 -6.78
C ALA A 234 -7.41 -16.02 -6.49
N ARG A 235 -7.98 -16.70 -7.49
CA ARG A 235 -9.14 -17.57 -7.31
C ARG A 235 -8.86 -18.72 -6.37
N ALA A 236 -7.71 -19.38 -6.52
CA ALA A 236 -7.27 -20.44 -5.61
C ALA A 236 -7.10 -19.91 -4.16
N THR A 237 -6.58 -18.70 -4.01
CA THR A 237 -6.47 -18.01 -2.71
C THR A 237 -7.84 -17.75 -2.08
N LEU A 238 -8.80 -17.20 -2.84
CA LEU A 238 -10.15 -16.94 -2.35
C LEU A 238 -10.88 -18.22 -1.95
N ASN A 239 -10.76 -19.27 -2.76
CA ASN A 239 -11.33 -20.58 -2.45
C ASN A 239 -10.74 -21.18 -1.16
N HIS A 240 -9.43 -21.01 -0.94
CA HIS A 240 -8.77 -21.48 0.28
C HIS A 240 -9.23 -20.70 1.53
N ARG A 241 -9.36 -19.37 1.41
CA ARG A 241 -9.87 -18.51 2.50
C ARG A 241 -11.35 -18.75 2.81
N GLY A 242 -12.12 -19.25 1.84
CA GLY A 242 -13.53 -19.58 2.00
C GLY A 242 -14.42 -18.38 2.26
N ASP A 243 -15.69 -18.63 2.49
CA ASP A 243 -16.75 -17.62 2.67
C ASP A 243 -16.93 -17.15 4.12
N GLY A 244 -16.17 -17.68 5.06
CA GLY A 244 -16.25 -17.30 6.46
C GLY A 244 -15.77 -15.86 6.71
N GLY A 245 -16.20 -15.29 7.84
CA GLY A 245 -15.75 -13.99 8.31
C GLY A 245 -16.88 -12.99 8.54
N THR A 246 -16.49 -11.75 8.83
CA THR A 246 -17.42 -10.63 9.05
C THR A 246 -18.06 -10.18 7.73
N GLY A 247 -19.18 -9.44 7.80
CA GLY A 247 -19.89 -8.96 6.61
C GLY A 247 -19.01 -8.16 5.65
N TRP A 248 -18.20 -7.24 6.15
CA TRP A 248 -17.28 -6.45 5.31
C TRP A 248 -16.15 -7.30 4.71
N SER A 249 -15.65 -8.27 5.46
CA SER A 249 -14.66 -9.22 4.95
C SER A 249 -15.22 -10.02 3.75
N LYS A 250 -16.45 -10.47 3.86
CA LYS A 250 -17.15 -11.16 2.77
C LYS A 250 -17.37 -10.24 1.57
N ALA A 251 -17.75 -8.99 1.80
CA ALA A 251 -17.90 -8.00 0.73
C ALA A 251 -16.60 -7.80 -0.04
N ASN A 252 -15.44 -7.72 0.65
CA ASN A 252 -14.13 -7.62 -0.01
C ASN A 252 -13.77 -8.84 -0.85
N LYS A 253 -14.30 -10.03 -0.52
CA LYS A 253 -14.07 -11.26 -1.30
C LYS A 253 -14.96 -11.37 -2.55
N ILE A 254 -16.03 -10.57 -2.64
CA ILE A 254 -16.98 -10.57 -3.76
C ILE A 254 -16.53 -9.62 -4.87
N ASN A 255 -15.85 -8.53 -4.50
CA ASN A 255 -15.33 -7.55 -5.46
C ASN A 255 -14.17 -8.14 -6.25
#